data_a76d6ccc22eee27067ae296c29fc110f
#
_entry.id   a76d6ccc22eee27067ae296c29fc110f
#
_cell.length_a   1.000
_cell.length_b   1.000
_cell.length_c   1.000
_cell.angle_alpha   90.00
_cell.angle_beta   90.00
_cell.angle_gamma   90.00
#
_symmetry.space_group_name_H-M   'P 1'
#
loop_
_entity.id
_entity.type
_entity.pdbx_description
1 polymer ?
#
loop_
_entity_poly.entity_id
_entity_poly.type
_entity_poly.pdbx_seq_one_letter_code
_entity_poly.pdbx_strand_id
1 'polypeptide(L)'
;MGIKETLLSFMKEEAYRPMDIQELVSVFDISPDEYKVFKKTLKIMELEGSIVRTNKDKFAVPERLGLIKGRIQSHKKGFGFLIPEEDGERDVFIPSSFINGAMNNDRVIVQITRDDVNGKKREGEVIEILERANTKIIGVYEDSRNFGFVVPEDTRLNQDIFISKKDKNGANHGDIVIAEVTKWPDKRRSPEGVIK
;
A
#
# COMPACT_ATOMS: atom_id res chain seq x y z
N MET A 1 -24.49 12.69 -10.54
CA MET A 1 -23.78 11.54 -10.00
C MET A 1 -22.79 11.09 -11.08
N GLY A 2 -21.52 11.05 -10.78
CA GLY A 2 -20.49 10.68 -11.77
C GLY A 2 -20.44 9.15 -11.93
N ILE A 3 -19.80 8.68 -13.01
CA ILE A 3 -19.70 7.24 -13.29
C ILE A 3 -18.99 6.46 -12.17
N LYS A 4 -18.02 7.06 -11.47
CA LYS A 4 -17.35 6.45 -10.32
C LYS A 4 -18.31 6.16 -9.18
N GLU A 5 -19.09 7.16 -8.77
CA GLU A 5 -20.07 7.04 -7.69
C GLU A 5 -21.14 6.00 -8.02
N THR A 6 -21.61 5.98 -9.29
CA THR A 6 -22.58 5.00 -9.76
C THR A 6 -22.02 3.58 -9.71
N LEU A 7 -20.77 3.38 -10.18
CA LEU A 7 -20.10 2.08 -10.11
C LEU A 7 -19.92 1.60 -8.67
N LEU A 8 -19.45 2.49 -7.76
CA LEU A 8 -19.27 2.13 -6.35
C LEU A 8 -20.60 1.79 -5.67
N SER A 9 -21.64 2.58 -5.91
CA SER A 9 -22.97 2.30 -5.39
C SER A 9 -23.47 0.93 -5.85
N PHE A 10 -23.37 0.65 -7.14
CA PHE A 10 -23.75 -0.63 -7.74
C PHE A 10 -22.95 -1.81 -7.17
N MET A 11 -21.62 -1.66 -7.04
CA MET A 11 -20.75 -2.72 -6.50
C MET A 11 -20.96 -2.98 -5.00
N LYS A 12 -21.59 -2.03 -4.27
CA LYS A 12 -21.95 -2.17 -2.85
C LYS A 12 -23.32 -2.82 -2.65
N GLU A 13 -24.16 -2.93 -3.67
CA GLU A 13 -25.47 -3.58 -3.57
C GLU A 13 -25.34 -5.03 -3.13
N GLU A 14 -26.24 -5.50 -2.26
CA GLU A 14 -26.19 -6.86 -1.70
C GLU A 14 -26.18 -7.93 -2.79
N ALA A 15 -26.93 -7.73 -3.85
CA ALA A 15 -27.06 -8.64 -4.98
C ALA A 15 -25.84 -8.64 -5.93
N TYR A 16 -24.93 -7.65 -5.81
CA TYR A 16 -23.78 -7.56 -6.69
C TYR A 16 -22.86 -8.78 -6.57
N ARG A 17 -22.41 -9.28 -7.72
CA ARG A 17 -21.33 -10.27 -7.78
C ARG A 17 -20.18 -9.72 -8.63
N PRO A 18 -18.91 -10.04 -8.30
CA PRO A 18 -17.78 -9.55 -9.07
C PRO A 18 -17.96 -9.80 -10.57
N MET A 19 -17.84 -8.74 -11.35
CA MET A 19 -18.03 -8.71 -12.81
C MET A 19 -16.73 -8.33 -13.51
N ASP A 20 -16.49 -8.88 -14.70
CA ASP A 20 -15.42 -8.43 -15.57
C ASP A 20 -15.83 -7.15 -16.34
N ILE A 21 -14.89 -6.60 -17.12
CA ILE A 21 -15.13 -5.34 -17.82
C ILE A 21 -16.25 -5.47 -18.87
N GLN A 22 -16.40 -6.62 -19.53
CA GLN A 22 -17.44 -6.82 -20.54
C GLN A 22 -18.83 -6.92 -19.91
N GLU A 23 -18.92 -7.62 -18.78
CA GLU A 23 -20.14 -7.68 -17.98
C GLU A 23 -20.55 -6.27 -17.51
N LEU A 24 -19.60 -5.46 -17.00
CA LEU A 24 -19.85 -4.08 -16.58
C LEU A 24 -20.26 -3.18 -17.76
N VAL A 25 -19.60 -3.30 -18.89
CA VAL A 25 -19.97 -2.56 -20.12
C VAL A 25 -21.41 -2.86 -20.54
N SER A 26 -21.82 -4.12 -20.46
CA SER A 26 -23.19 -4.53 -20.78
C SER A 26 -24.21 -3.99 -19.77
N VAL A 27 -23.91 -4.05 -18.47
CA VAL A 27 -24.81 -3.58 -17.40
C VAL A 27 -25.01 -2.07 -17.45
N PHE A 28 -23.94 -1.31 -17.76
CA PHE A 28 -23.97 0.15 -17.79
C PHE A 28 -24.26 0.72 -19.18
N ASP A 29 -24.54 -0.14 -20.17
CA ASP A 29 -24.82 0.23 -21.57
C ASP A 29 -23.76 1.20 -22.13
N ILE A 30 -22.48 0.88 -21.91
CA ILE A 30 -21.35 1.71 -22.33
C ILE A 30 -21.15 1.58 -23.83
N SER A 31 -21.28 2.68 -24.53
CA SER A 31 -21.07 2.72 -26.00
C SER A 31 -19.60 2.47 -26.38
N PRO A 32 -19.31 2.04 -27.64
CA PRO A 32 -17.94 1.86 -28.12
C PRO A 32 -17.07 3.11 -27.98
N ASP A 33 -17.64 4.30 -28.15
CA ASP A 33 -16.94 5.58 -28.04
C ASP A 33 -16.57 5.90 -26.58
N GLU A 34 -17.39 5.48 -25.62
CA GLU A 34 -17.19 5.68 -24.18
C GLU A 34 -16.29 4.60 -23.54
N TYR A 35 -16.12 3.46 -24.20
CA TYR A 35 -15.38 2.31 -23.67
C TYR A 35 -13.97 2.68 -23.18
N LYS A 36 -13.26 3.51 -23.95
CA LYS A 36 -11.89 3.93 -23.62
C LYS A 36 -11.84 4.74 -22.32
N VAL A 37 -12.80 5.64 -22.14
CA VAL A 37 -12.94 6.46 -20.92
C VAL A 37 -13.35 5.59 -19.74
N PHE A 38 -14.32 4.69 -19.95
CA PHE A 38 -14.78 3.75 -18.93
C PHE A 38 -13.63 2.86 -18.40
N LYS A 39 -12.85 2.25 -19.32
CA LYS A 39 -11.68 1.45 -18.97
C LYS A 39 -10.64 2.25 -18.17
N LYS A 40 -10.40 3.50 -18.57
CA LYS A 40 -9.49 4.40 -17.82
C LYS A 40 -10.02 4.71 -16.43
N THR A 41 -11.33 4.91 -16.29
CA THR A 41 -11.98 5.14 -15.00
C THR A 41 -11.80 3.95 -14.06
N LEU A 42 -12.06 2.72 -14.53
CA LEU A 42 -11.82 1.51 -13.74
C LEU A 42 -10.35 1.41 -13.29
N LYS A 43 -9.40 1.71 -14.18
CA LYS A 43 -7.97 1.71 -13.85
C LYS A 43 -7.63 2.73 -12.76
N ILE A 44 -8.20 3.92 -12.81
CA ILE A 44 -8.01 4.95 -11.78
C ILE A 44 -8.59 4.47 -10.44
N MET A 45 -9.79 3.88 -10.46
CA MET A 45 -10.44 3.35 -9.27
C MET A 45 -9.65 2.20 -8.61
N GLU A 46 -8.98 1.35 -9.42
CA GLU A 46 -8.03 0.34 -8.90
C GLU A 46 -6.83 1.02 -8.21
N LEU A 47 -6.21 2.00 -8.86
CA LEU A 47 -5.06 2.72 -8.29
C LEU A 47 -5.41 3.48 -7.00
N GLU A 48 -6.63 4.01 -6.91
CA GLU A 48 -7.15 4.65 -5.70
C GLU A 48 -7.54 3.62 -4.60
N GLY A 49 -7.58 2.33 -4.94
CA GLY A 49 -8.04 1.26 -4.06
C GLY A 49 -9.55 1.31 -3.78
N SER A 50 -10.32 2.04 -4.59
CA SER A 50 -11.79 2.08 -4.48
C SER A 50 -12.44 0.79 -4.94
N ILE A 51 -11.81 0.12 -5.89
CA ILE A 51 -12.14 -1.23 -6.33
C ILE A 51 -10.87 -2.07 -6.39
N VAL A 52 -11.02 -3.38 -6.36
CA VAL A 52 -9.93 -4.34 -6.54
C VAL A 52 -10.30 -5.35 -7.62
N ARG A 53 -9.27 -5.94 -8.22
CA ARG A 53 -9.43 -6.97 -9.23
C ARG A 53 -9.14 -8.34 -8.61
N THR A 54 -10.06 -9.27 -8.78
CA THR A 54 -9.88 -10.66 -8.35
C THR A 54 -8.92 -11.42 -9.28
N ASN A 55 -8.45 -12.59 -8.86
CA ASN A 55 -7.62 -13.49 -9.69
C ASN A 55 -8.33 -13.97 -10.99
N LYS A 56 -9.64 -13.72 -11.12
CA LYS A 56 -10.44 -14.03 -12.31
C LYS A 56 -10.73 -12.78 -13.15
N ASP A 57 -9.94 -11.71 -13.00
CA ASP A 57 -10.12 -10.41 -13.68
C ASP A 57 -11.49 -9.75 -13.46
N LYS A 58 -12.14 -10.02 -12.33
CA LYS A 58 -13.41 -9.43 -11.96
C LYS A 58 -13.24 -8.32 -10.93
N PHE A 59 -14.04 -7.26 -11.05
CA PHE A 59 -13.99 -6.09 -10.17
C PHE A 59 -14.93 -6.25 -8.99
N ALA A 60 -14.51 -5.77 -7.82
CA ALA A 60 -15.33 -5.67 -6.62
C ALA A 60 -14.82 -4.53 -5.71
N VAL A 61 -15.67 -4.05 -4.82
CA VAL A 61 -15.20 -3.22 -3.70
C VAL A 61 -14.43 -4.08 -2.70
N PRO A 62 -13.35 -3.56 -2.09
CA PRO A 62 -12.49 -4.33 -1.18
C PRO A 62 -13.26 -5.05 -0.06
N GLU A 63 -14.22 -4.37 0.52
CA GLU A 63 -15.02 -4.85 1.67
C GLU A 63 -15.74 -6.16 1.36
N ARG A 64 -16.20 -6.34 0.12
CA ARG A 64 -16.85 -7.59 -0.32
C ARG A 64 -15.92 -8.79 -0.38
N LEU A 65 -14.63 -8.56 -0.44
CA LEU A 65 -13.60 -9.60 -0.46
C LEU A 65 -12.95 -9.80 0.92
N GLY A 66 -13.49 -9.17 1.97
CA GLY A 66 -12.89 -9.18 3.30
C GLY A 66 -11.55 -8.44 3.35
N LEU A 67 -11.39 -7.45 2.47
CA LEU A 67 -10.21 -6.59 2.41
C LEU A 67 -10.49 -5.27 3.12
N ILE A 68 -9.49 -4.75 3.82
CA ILE A 68 -9.58 -3.50 4.56
C ILE A 68 -8.50 -2.54 4.05
N LYS A 69 -8.89 -1.31 3.79
CA LYS A 69 -7.98 -0.22 3.46
C LYS A 69 -7.65 0.58 4.71
N GLY A 70 -6.42 1.06 4.76
CA GLY A 70 -5.98 1.90 5.86
C GLY A 70 -4.53 2.32 5.73
N ARG A 71 -4.01 2.92 6.79
CA ARG A 71 -2.62 3.32 6.89
C ARG A 71 -1.87 2.44 7.90
N ILE A 72 -0.65 2.07 7.55
CA ILE A 72 0.21 1.31 8.46
C ILE A 72 0.80 2.23 9.52
N GLN A 73 0.59 1.88 10.78
CA GLN A 73 1.35 2.40 11.91
C GLN A 73 2.41 1.36 12.28
N SER A 74 3.64 1.60 11.85
CA SER A 74 4.75 0.66 12.07
C SER A 74 5.32 0.78 13.47
N HIS A 75 5.90 -0.31 13.95
CA HIS A 75 6.65 -0.39 15.19
C HIS A 75 8.12 -0.74 14.92
N LYS A 76 9.04 -0.22 15.74
CA LYS A 76 10.49 -0.46 15.61
C LYS A 76 10.93 -1.94 15.58
N LYS A 77 10.08 -2.85 16.03
CA LYS A 77 10.31 -4.31 15.98
C LYS A 77 9.86 -4.95 14.67
N GLY A 78 9.40 -4.16 13.67
CA GLY A 78 9.05 -4.65 12.35
C GLY A 78 7.59 -5.09 12.16
N PHE A 79 6.80 -5.20 13.20
CA PHE A 79 5.34 -5.38 13.08
C PHE A 79 4.65 -4.01 12.94
N GLY A 80 3.38 -4.01 12.61
CA GLY A 80 2.57 -2.79 12.54
C GLY A 80 1.11 -3.04 12.87
N PHE A 81 0.35 -1.96 12.81
CA PHE A 81 -1.11 -1.98 12.86
C PHE A 81 -1.65 -1.29 11.62
N LEU A 82 -2.66 -1.87 11.00
CA LEU A 82 -3.48 -1.15 10.06
C LEU A 82 -4.48 -0.30 10.85
N ILE A 83 -4.46 0.99 10.60
CA ILE A 83 -5.50 1.91 11.06
C ILE A 83 -6.49 2.05 9.89
N PRO A 84 -7.69 1.48 9.98
CA PRO A 84 -8.67 1.52 8.88
C PRO A 84 -9.06 2.95 8.52
N GLU A 85 -9.39 3.16 7.23
CA GLU A 85 -9.96 4.43 6.73
C GLU A 85 -11.46 4.55 7.04
N GLU A 86 -12.14 3.44 7.26
CA GLU A 86 -13.56 3.40 7.55
C GLU A 86 -13.82 3.58 9.05
N ASP A 87 -14.67 4.56 9.39
CA ASP A 87 -15.03 4.87 10.77
C ASP A 87 -15.73 3.68 11.45
N GLY A 88 -15.29 3.38 12.69
CA GLY A 88 -15.85 2.30 13.49
C GLY A 88 -15.22 0.92 13.24
N GLU A 89 -14.37 0.78 12.24
CA GLU A 89 -13.57 -0.43 12.04
C GLU A 89 -12.43 -0.51 13.07
N ARG A 90 -12.13 -1.74 13.53
CA ARG A 90 -11.06 -2.00 14.50
C ARG A 90 -9.71 -2.09 13.81
N ASP A 91 -8.65 -1.64 14.49
CA ASP A 91 -7.28 -1.83 14.07
C ASP A 91 -6.95 -3.31 13.82
N VAL A 92 -6.10 -3.55 12.84
CA VAL A 92 -5.64 -4.89 12.48
C VAL A 92 -4.16 -5.03 12.77
N PHE A 93 -3.78 -6.00 13.60
CA PHE A 93 -2.38 -6.32 13.83
C PHE A 93 -1.77 -6.97 12.59
N ILE A 94 -0.61 -6.45 12.16
CA ILE A 94 0.15 -6.96 11.01
C ILE A 94 1.49 -7.50 11.52
N PRO A 95 1.66 -8.83 11.59
CA PRO A 95 2.93 -9.43 11.93
C PRO A 95 4.06 -8.99 10.99
N SER A 96 5.30 -8.96 11.46
CA SER A 96 6.45 -8.57 10.64
C SER A 96 6.62 -9.40 9.36
N SER A 97 6.24 -10.68 9.41
CA SER A 97 6.25 -11.57 8.22
C SER A 97 5.19 -11.22 7.18
N PHE A 98 4.17 -10.45 7.55
CA PHE A 98 3.02 -10.09 6.71
C PHE A 98 2.97 -8.59 6.35
N ILE A 99 3.97 -7.81 6.75
CA ILE A 99 4.07 -6.39 6.42
C ILE A 99 4.37 -6.15 4.93
N ASN A 100 4.97 -7.15 4.27
CA ASN A 100 5.21 -7.22 2.82
C ASN A 100 5.79 -5.93 2.20
N GLY A 101 6.78 -5.31 2.88
CA GLY A 101 7.47 -4.11 2.42
C GLY A 101 6.69 -2.80 2.62
N ALA A 102 5.58 -2.82 3.32
CA ALA A 102 4.91 -1.59 3.75
C ALA A 102 5.75 -0.88 4.83
N MET A 103 5.81 0.44 4.73
CA MET A 103 6.49 1.33 5.65
C MET A 103 5.49 2.14 6.47
N ASN A 104 5.99 2.82 7.50
CA ASN A 104 5.15 3.66 8.35
C ASN A 104 4.35 4.68 7.52
N ASN A 105 3.05 4.83 7.81
CA ASN A 105 2.08 5.68 7.13
C ASN A 105 1.75 5.30 5.66
N ASP A 106 2.32 4.26 5.09
CA ASP A 106 1.90 3.79 3.78
C ASP A 106 0.40 3.45 3.79
N ARG A 107 -0.30 3.83 2.72
CA ARG A 107 -1.69 3.47 2.49
C ARG A 107 -1.75 2.12 1.80
N VAL A 108 -2.47 1.18 2.39
CA VAL A 108 -2.42 -0.24 1.97
C VAL A 108 -3.79 -0.88 1.93
N ILE A 109 -3.85 -2.04 1.26
CA ILE A 109 -4.95 -3.00 1.38
C ILE A 109 -4.44 -4.21 2.16
N VAL A 110 -5.22 -4.63 3.14
CA VAL A 110 -4.94 -5.76 4.02
C VAL A 110 -6.02 -6.83 3.86
N GLN A 111 -5.59 -8.08 3.73
CA GLN A 111 -6.44 -9.26 3.85
C GLN A 111 -6.45 -9.70 5.32
N ILE A 112 -7.64 -9.87 5.90
CA ILE A 112 -7.76 -10.45 7.24
C ILE A 112 -7.40 -11.93 7.16
N THR A 113 -6.41 -12.32 7.96
CA THR A 113 -5.93 -13.71 8.08
C THR A 113 -6.49 -14.40 9.32
N ARG A 114 -6.84 -13.61 10.34
CA ARG A 114 -7.44 -14.08 11.58
C ARG A 114 -8.35 -13.00 12.17
N ASP A 115 -9.58 -13.38 12.47
CA ASP A 115 -10.53 -12.53 13.19
C ASP A 115 -11.18 -13.34 14.32
N ASP A 116 -10.71 -13.14 15.57
CA ASP A 116 -11.27 -13.82 16.72
C ASP A 116 -12.66 -13.25 17.04
N VAL A 117 -13.67 -14.08 16.98
CA VAL A 117 -15.09 -13.75 17.23
C VAL A 117 -15.31 -13.08 18.60
N ASN A 118 -14.43 -13.33 19.56
CA ASN A 118 -14.43 -12.71 20.90
C ASN A 118 -13.67 -11.37 20.97
N GLY A 119 -13.29 -10.79 19.83
CA GLY A 119 -12.80 -9.42 19.72
C GLY A 119 -11.38 -9.15 20.20
N LYS A 120 -10.59 -10.17 20.52
CA LYS A 120 -9.27 -9.97 21.17
C LYS A 120 -8.10 -9.84 20.20
N LYS A 121 -8.16 -10.44 19.00
CA LYS A 121 -7.06 -10.33 18.02
C LYS A 121 -7.61 -10.38 16.61
N ARG A 122 -7.41 -9.29 15.89
CA ARG A 122 -7.62 -9.22 14.46
C ARG A 122 -6.25 -9.14 13.81
N GLU A 123 -5.90 -10.09 12.97
CA GLU A 123 -4.61 -10.16 12.29
C GLU A 123 -4.82 -10.11 10.78
N GLY A 124 -3.86 -9.51 10.07
CA GLY A 124 -3.94 -9.39 8.63
C GLY A 124 -2.58 -9.41 7.94
N GLU A 125 -2.63 -9.50 6.62
CA GLU A 125 -1.49 -9.45 5.71
C GLU A 125 -1.66 -8.30 4.73
N VAL A 126 -0.64 -7.49 4.54
CA VAL A 126 -0.60 -6.47 3.48
C VAL A 126 -0.52 -7.18 2.14
N ILE A 127 -1.54 -6.98 1.30
CA ILE A 127 -1.57 -7.57 -0.05
C ILE A 127 -1.26 -6.56 -1.15
N GLU A 128 -1.46 -5.26 -0.88
CA GLU A 128 -1.19 -4.19 -1.85
C GLU A 128 -0.81 -2.90 -1.13
N ILE A 129 0.12 -2.16 -1.70
CA ILE A 129 0.51 -0.83 -1.25
C ILE A 129 -0.01 0.18 -2.28
N LEU A 130 -1.00 0.98 -1.86
CA LEU A 130 -1.68 1.94 -2.72
C LEU A 130 -0.90 3.25 -2.86
N GLU A 131 -0.27 3.69 -1.75
CA GLU A 131 0.43 4.97 -1.69
C GLU A 131 1.62 4.86 -0.73
N ARG A 132 2.77 5.33 -1.17
CA ARG A 132 3.98 5.43 -0.35
C ARG A 132 4.03 6.77 0.36
N ALA A 133 4.12 6.73 1.69
CA ALA A 133 4.20 7.95 2.50
C ALA A 133 5.62 8.51 2.59
N ASN A 134 6.65 7.64 2.53
CA ASN A 134 8.03 8.00 2.85
C ASN A 134 8.92 7.95 1.61
N THR A 135 8.71 8.87 0.66
CA THR A 135 9.56 8.97 -0.55
C THR A 135 10.92 9.62 -0.26
N LYS A 136 11.01 10.44 0.79
CA LYS A 136 12.24 11.08 1.28
C LYS A 136 12.35 10.81 2.78
N ILE A 137 13.52 10.38 3.21
CA ILE A 137 13.79 9.98 4.59
C ILE A 137 14.99 10.76 5.11
N ILE A 138 14.82 11.40 6.26
CA ILE A 138 15.89 12.06 7.00
C ILE A 138 16.54 11.03 7.91
N GLY A 139 17.88 11.01 7.92
CA GLY A 139 18.65 10.09 8.77
C GLY A 139 20.12 10.38 8.77
N VAL A 140 20.87 9.60 9.53
CA VAL A 140 22.32 9.69 9.64
C VAL A 140 22.96 8.75 8.61
N TYR A 141 23.89 9.29 7.81
CA TYR A 141 24.65 8.48 6.86
C TYR A 141 25.77 7.72 7.56
N GLU A 142 25.79 6.43 7.42
CA GLU A 142 26.86 5.54 7.85
C GLU A 142 27.63 5.01 6.64
N ASP A 143 28.88 5.46 6.47
CA ASP A 143 29.74 5.08 5.35
C ASP A 143 30.41 3.72 5.59
N SER A 144 30.55 2.94 4.53
CA SER A 144 31.34 1.72 4.45
C SER A 144 32.24 1.76 3.21
N ARG A 145 33.15 0.78 3.03
CA ARG A 145 34.14 0.81 1.95
C ARG A 145 33.53 0.98 0.56
N ASN A 146 32.45 0.29 0.25
CA ASN A 146 31.86 0.23 -1.10
C ASN A 146 30.39 0.66 -1.17
N PHE A 147 29.76 0.94 -0.04
CA PHE A 147 28.35 1.33 0.10
C PHE A 147 28.18 2.07 1.43
N GLY A 148 27.01 2.52 1.72
CA GLY A 148 26.62 3.06 3.03
C GLY A 148 25.15 2.81 3.29
N PHE A 149 24.73 3.29 4.44
CA PHE A 149 23.32 3.27 4.85
C PHE A 149 22.91 4.64 5.36
N VAL A 150 21.65 5.00 5.16
CA VAL A 150 21.02 6.08 5.92
C VAL A 150 20.14 5.43 6.98
N VAL A 151 20.50 5.64 8.25
CA VAL A 151 19.76 5.20 9.41
C VAL A 151 18.67 6.24 9.69
N PRO A 152 17.39 5.91 9.53
CA PRO A 152 16.30 6.89 9.71
C PRO A 152 16.25 7.45 11.13
N GLU A 153 15.97 8.75 11.28
CA GLU A 153 15.67 9.35 12.59
C GLU A 153 14.33 8.85 13.15
N ASP A 154 13.36 8.62 12.28
CA ASP A 154 12.09 8.01 12.68
C ASP A 154 12.26 6.51 12.90
N THR A 155 12.33 6.09 14.16
CA THR A 155 12.52 4.69 14.56
C THR A 155 11.37 3.76 14.14
N ARG A 156 10.24 4.29 13.68
CA ARG A 156 9.14 3.51 13.09
C ARG A 156 9.47 3.03 11.69
N LEU A 157 10.45 3.69 11.02
CA LEU A 157 11.08 3.18 9.81
C LEU A 157 12.20 2.23 10.23
N ASN A 158 11.87 0.98 10.43
CA ASN A 158 12.72 -0.05 11.04
C ASN A 158 13.77 -0.67 10.11
N GLN A 159 14.01 -0.06 8.96
CA GLN A 159 15.00 -0.50 7.98
C GLN A 159 15.86 0.66 7.52
N ASP A 160 17.18 0.43 7.48
CA ASP A 160 18.13 1.38 6.95
C ASP A 160 18.05 1.41 5.42
N ILE A 161 18.26 2.60 4.85
CA ILE A 161 18.24 2.80 3.41
C ILE A 161 19.63 2.52 2.85
N PHE A 162 19.75 1.52 2.00
CA PHE A 162 21.01 1.21 1.32
C PHE A 162 21.35 2.32 0.32
N ILE A 163 22.60 2.81 0.40
CA ILE A 163 23.15 3.85 -0.48
C ILE A 163 24.37 3.28 -1.21
N SER A 164 24.31 3.22 -2.53
CA SER A 164 25.48 2.82 -3.31
C SER A 164 26.55 3.92 -3.30
N LYS A 165 27.81 3.56 -3.56
CA LYS A 165 28.94 4.51 -3.55
C LYS A 165 28.73 5.70 -4.50
N LYS A 166 28.08 5.49 -5.64
CA LYS A 166 27.77 6.54 -6.63
C LYS A 166 26.64 7.47 -6.20
N ASP A 167 25.78 6.99 -5.29
CA ASP A 167 24.54 7.66 -4.88
C ASP A 167 24.67 8.42 -3.54
N LYS A 168 25.90 8.42 -2.94
CA LYS A 168 26.17 9.11 -1.67
C LYS A 168 26.32 10.63 -1.78
N ASN A 169 26.41 11.18 -3.00
CA ASN A 169 26.44 12.61 -3.30
C ASN A 169 27.35 13.45 -2.37
N GLY A 170 28.56 12.93 -2.08
CA GLY A 170 29.55 13.61 -1.25
C GLY A 170 29.34 13.55 0.27
N ALA A 171 28.31 12.86 0.73
CA ALA A 171 28.05 12.68 2.16
C ALA A 171 29.19 11.93 2.87
N ASN A 172 29.49 12.32 4.10
CA ASN A 172 30.49 11.71 4.96
C ASN A 172 29.81 10.95 6.10
N HIS A 173 30.52 10.00 6.69
CA HIS A 173 30.04 9.27 7.85
C HIS A 173 29.63 10.21 8.98
N GLY A 174 28.41 10.05 9.49
CA GLY A 174 27.83 10.87 10.55
C GLY A 174 27.05 12.09 10.08
N ASP A 175 27.04 12.39 8.77
CA ASP A 175 26.24 13.51 8.25
C ASP A 175 24.74 13.21 8.37
N ILE A 176 23.97 14.23 8.73
CA ILE A 176 22.48 14.17 8.64
C ILE A 176 22.12 14.49 7.19
N VAL A 177 21.41 13.59 6.55
CA VAL A 177 21.13 13.66 5.12
C VAL A 177 19.64 13.39 4.84
N ILE A 178 19.22 13.76 3.61
CA ILE A 178 17.94 13.35 3.05
C ILE A 178 18.22 12.27 2.01
N ALA A 179 17.70 11.06 2.23
CA ALA A 179 17.71 9.99 1.26
C ALA A 179 16.38 9.94 0.51
N GLU A 180 16.41 10.05 -0.81
CA GLU A 180 15.27 9.78 -1.67
C GLU A 180 15.21 8.29 -2.00
N VAL A 181 14.10 7.63 -1.66
CA VAL A 181 13.92 6.19 -1.88
C VAL A 181 13.70 5.93 -3.37
N THR A 182 14.56 5.10 -3.96
CA THR A 182 14.50 4.71 -5.38
C THR A 182 14.00 3.29 -5.59
N LYS A 183 14.21 2.42 -4.57
CA LYS A 183 13.64 1.08 -4.53
C LYS A 183 13.07 0.81 -3.15
N TRP A 184 11.87 0.28 -3.13
CA TRP A 184 11.16 -0.02 -1.90
C TRP A 184 11.58 -1.36 -1.32
N PRO A 185 11.45 -1.55 0.01
CA PRO A 185 11.77 -2.83 0.64
C PRO A 185 10.85 -3.95 0.12
N ASP A 186 11.40 -5.12 0.05
CA ASP A 186 10.66 -6.36 -0.16
C ASP A 186 11.02 -7.40 0.91
N LYS A 187 10.49 -8.63 0.80
CA LYS A 187 10.71 -9.71 1.80
C LYS A 187 12.20 -10.04 2.04
N ARG A 188 13.11 -9.63 1.16
CA ARG A 188 14.53 -10.02 1.19
C ARG A 188 15.51 -8.85 1.05
N ARG A 189 15.03 -7.65 0.78
CA ARG A 189 15.88 -6.49 0.46
C ARG A 189 15.47 -5.27 1.25
N SER A 190 16.46 -4.60 1.82
CA SER A 190 16.30 -3.26 2.35
C SER A 190 15.95 -2.27 1.25
N PRO A 191 15.30 -1.14 1.57
CA PRO A 191 15.08 -0.07 0.62
C PRO A 191 16.41 0.47 0.11
N GLU A 192 16.46 0.93 -1.15
CA GLU A 192 17.61 1.62 -1.73
C GLU A 192 17.28 3.09 -1.98
N GLY A 193 18.26 3.96 -1.88
CA GLY A 193 18.07 5.39 -2.07
C GLY A 193 19.28 6.12 -2.61
N VAL A 194 19.08 7.41 -2.86
CA VAL A 194 20.08 8.39 -3.30
C VAL A 194 20.05 9.54 -2.32
N ILE A 195 21.22 9.98 -1.82
CA ILE A 195 21.35 11.18 -0.99
C ILE A 195 21.20 12.43 -1.86
N LYS A 196 20.43 13.40 -1.37
CA LYS A 196 20.16 14.68 -2.06
C LYS A 196 20.95 15.84 -1.46
#